data_097b7dfb7771efcdc46df4a3d3417d49
#
_entry.id   097b7dfb7771efcdc46df4a3d3417d49
#
_cell.length_a   1.000
_cell.length_b   1.000
_cell.length_c   1.000
_cell.angle_alpha   90.00
_cell.angle_beta   90.00
_cell.angle_gamma   90.00
#
_symmetry.space_group_name_H-M   'P 1'
#
loop_
_entity.id
_entity.type
_entity.pdbx_description
1 polymer ?
#
loop_
_entity_poly.entity_id
_entity_poly.type
_entity_poly.pdbx_seq_one_letter_code
_entity_poly.pdbx_strand_id
1 'polypeptide(L)' 'MSEVKVMFNTLEDIRKYLRALDSFNGDLDLQYESQIVDGKSLLGILSLGIGKLLNLK' A
#
# COMPACT_ATOMS: atom_id res chain seq x y z
N MET A 1 -12.47 8.74 11.42
CA MET A 1 -11.86 8.63 10.69
C MET A 1 -11.91 7.73 9.76
N SER A 2 -11.35 7.80 8.83
CA SER A 2 -11.57 6.98 7.74
C SER A 2 -10.33 6.24 7.33
N GLU A 3 -10.51 4.99 7.04
CA GLU A 3 -9.48 4.18 6.46
C GLU A 3 -9.88 3.92 5.03
N VAL A 4 -8.92 3.96 4.14
CA VAL A 4 -9.13 3.63 2.75
C VAL A 4 -8.64 2.21 2.53
N LYS A 5 -9.43 1.41 1.83
CA LYS A 5 -9.02 0.04 1.52
C LYS A 5 -8.53 -0.02 0.10
N VAL A 6 -7.41 -0.70 -0.09
CA VAL A 6 -6.80 -0.84 -1.42
C VAL A 6 -6.47 -2.30 -1.66
N MET A 7 -6.48 -2.68 -2.92
CA MET A 7 -6.11 -4.03 -3.32
C MET A 7 -5.24 -3.93 -4.57
N PHE A 8 -4.12 -4.62 -4.55
CA PHE A 8 -3.25 -4.67 -5.71
C PHE A 8 -3.35 -6.07 -6.30
N ASN A 9 -3.77 -6.16 -7.55
CA ASN A 9 -3.93 -7.44 -8.22
C ASN A 9 -2.71 -7.82 -9.03
N THR A 10 -1.88 -6.85 -9.39
CA THR A 10 -0.69 -7.09 -10.19
C THR A 10 0.42 -6.18 -9.70
N LEU A 11 1.64 -6.50 -10.11
CA LEU A 11 2.77 -5.61 -9.82
C LEU A 11 2.57 -4.23 -10.46
N GLU A 12 1.92 -4.19 -11.62
CA GLU A 12 1.68 -2.93 -12.29
C GLU A 12 0.76 -2.03 -11.45
N ASP A 13 -0.21 -2.61 -10.76
CA ASP A 13 -1.09 -1.84 -9.88
C ASP A 13 -0.27 -1.17 -8.78
N ILE A 14 0.70 -1.89 -8.21
CA ILE A 14 1.56 -1.34 -7.16
C ILE A 14 2.40 -0.21 -7.74
N ARG A 15 2.93 -0.39 -8.94
CA ARG A 15 3.77 0.63 -9.55
C ARG A 15 3.00 1.91 -9.82
N LYS A 16 1.74 1.80 -10.29
CA LYS A 16 0.90 2.97 -10.50
C LYS A 16 0.61 3.68 -9.19
N TYR A 17 0.34 2.92 -8.15
CA TYR A 17 0.10 3.48 -6.83
C TYR A 17 1.33 4.25 -6.31
N LEU A 18 2.51 3.65 -6.42
CA LEU A 18 3.73 4.30 -5.94
C LEU A 18 4.05 5.55 -6.76
N ARG A 19 3.79 5.50 -8.06
CA ARG A 19 4.02 6.67 -8.91
C ARG A 19 3.09 7.82 -8.51
N ALA A 20 1.84 7.50 -8.19
CA ALA A 20 0.89 8.53 -7.77
C ALA A 20 1.30 9.17 -6.45
N LEU A 21 2.03 8.44 -5.60
CA LEU A 21 2.48 8.97 -4.32
C LEU A 21 3.82 9.68 -4.39
N ASP A 22 4.43 9.75 -5.56
CA ASP A 22 5.78 10.31 -5.68
C ASP A 22 5.83 11.76 -5.22
N SER A 23 4.74 12.50 -5.38
CA SER A 23 4.68 13.89 -4.95
C SER A 23 4.04 14.07 -3.57
N PHE A 24 3.69 12.98 -2.91
CA PHE A 24 3.03 13.05 -1.62
C PHE A 24 4.07 13.23 -0.51
N ASN A 25 3.87 14.22 0.33
CA ASN A 25 4.83 14.56 1.37
C ASN A 25 4.42 14.10 2.76
N GLY A 26 3.69 13.08 2.91
CA GLY A 26 3.33 12.56 4.22
C GLY A 26 3.77 11.13 4.37
N ASP A 27 3.48 10.57 5.52
CA ASP A 27 3.72 9.17 5.78
C ASP A 27 2.42 8.40 5.58
N LEU A 28 2.52 7.26 4.93
CA LEU A 28 1.40 6.36 4.75
C LEU A 28 1.82 4.97 5.19
N ASP A 29 0.91 4.28 5.83
CA ASP A 29 1.14 2.89 6.21
C ASP A 29 0.09 2.01 5.57
N LEU A 30 0.49 0.83 5.16
CA LEU A 30 -0.43 -0.20 4.70
C LEU A 30 -0.47 -1.30 5.73
N GLN A 31 -1.66 -1.73 6.07
CA GLN A 31 -1.85 -2.75 7.10
C GLN A 31 -2.67 -3.90 6.55
N TYR A 32 -2.21 -5.11 6.84
CA TYR A 32 -2.97 -6.32 6.56
C TYR A 32 -2.90 -7.18 7.82
N GLU A 33 -4.04 -7.39 8.46
CA GLU A 33 -4.10 -8.10 9.73
C GLU A 33 -3.18 -7.43 10.74
N SER A 34 -2.20 -8.12 11.29
CA SER A 34 -1.29 -7.53 12.27
C SER A 34 -0.02 -6.96 11.66
N GLN A 35 0.13 -7.01 10.34
CA GLN A 35 1.33 -6.53 9.67
C GLN A 35 1.13 -5.11 9.18
N ILE A 36 2.09 -4.25 9.48
CA ILE A 36 2.06 -2.86 9.04
C ILE A 36 3.38 -2.59 8.33
N VAL A 37 3.29 -2.03 7.12
CA VAL A 37 4.47 -1.70 6.34
C VAL A 37 4.37 -0.28 5.83
N ASP A 38 5.51 0.28 5.45
CA ASP A 38 5.57 1.61 4.85
C ASP A 38 4.80 1.58 3.53
N GLY A 39 3.79 2.43 3.41
CA GLY A 39 2.94 2.49 2.23
C GLY A 39 3.64 3.03 0.99
N LYS A 40 4.88 3.50 1.12
CA LYS A 40 5.67 3.95 -0.02
C LYS A 40 6.78 2.97 -0.38
N SER A 41 6.80 1.80 0.23
CA SER A 41 7.86 0.82 0.02
C SER A 41 7.36 -0.31 -0.86
N LEU A 42 7.97 -0.47 -2.02
CA LEU A 42 7.63 -1.56 -2.92
C LEU A 42 7.83 -2.92 -2.24
N LEU A 43 8.96 -3.09 -1.57
CA LEU A 43 9.25 -4.36 -0.90
C LEU A 43 8.28 -4.62 0.24
N GLY A 44 7.92 -3.57 0.99
CA GLY A 44 6.94 -3.72 2.06
C GLY A 44 5.59 -4.16 1.53
N ILE A 45 5.13 -3.53 0.43
CA ILE A 45 3.85 -3.87 -0.16
C ILE A 45 3.88 -5.31 -0.67
N LEU A 46 4.96 -5.71 -1.31
CA LEU A 46 5.07 -7.08 -1.80
C LEU A 46 5.07 -8.10 -0.67
N SER A 47 5.61 -7.73 0.48
CA SER A 47 5.65 -8.64 1.62
C SER A 47 4.24 -8.90 2.17
N LEU A 48 3.31 -7.97 1.99
CA LEU A 48 1.93 -8.19 2.40
C LEU A 48 1.18 -9.10 1.43
N GLY A 49 1.61 -9.13 0.19
CA GLY A 49 1.03 -10.01 -0.81
C GLY A 49 0.10 -9.29 -1.77
N ILE A 50 -0.03 -9.87 -2.96
CA ILE A 50 -0.90 -9.35 -4.00
C ILE A 50 -2.26 -10.03 -3.87
N GLY A 51 -3.33 -9.32 -4.18
CA GLY A 51 -4.68 -9.88 -4.15
C GLY A 51 -5.32 -9.82 -2.79
N LYS A 52 -4.79 -9.04 -1.87
CA LYS A 52 -5.34 -8.91 -0.52
C LYS A 52 -5.85 -7.51 -0.30
N LEU A 53 -6.91 -7.40 0.48
CA LEU A 53 -7.49 -6.10 0.79
C LEU A 53 -6.70 -5.48 1.94
N LEU A 54 -6.06 -4.36 1.67
CA LEU A 54 -5.18 -3.71 2.63
C LEU A 54 -5.84 -2.43 3.14
N ASN A 55 -5.48 -2.04 4.35
CA ASN A 55 -5.94 -0.78 4.92
C ASN A 55 -4.83 0.25 4.78
N LEU A 56 -5.17 1.37 4.17
CA LEU A 56 -4.26 2.49 4.00
C LEU A 56 -4.55 3.50 5.10
N LYS A 57 -3.54 3.84 5.85
CA LYS A 57 -3.68 4.77 6.97
C LYS A 57 -2.85 6.02 6.81
#